data_2df1bc98eb7d635872d570f6d5b96bb1
#
_entry.id   2df1bc98eb7d635872d570f6d5b96bb1
#
_cell.length_a   1.000
_cell.length_b   1.000
_cell.length_c   1.000
_cell.angle_alpha   90.00
_cell.angle_beta   90.00
_cell.angle_gamma   90.00
#
_symmetry.space_group_name_H-M   'P 1'
#
loop_
_entity.id
_entity.type
_entity.pdbx_description
1 polymer ?
#
loop_
_entity_poly.entity_id
_entity_poly.type
_entity_poly.pdbx_seq_one_letter_code
_entity_poly.pdbx_strand_id
1 'polypeptide(L)'
;MVWLNLTDYKKQEYMELRLNAPLGEHIRLDFNPLKVTDTSNSSPSWKNWHCYRKPLRIYSPDFDILVSYFIKAYPIIDASDNTERDSFDVCFDNWIKQDDWIKIIHNIEVDLINFSKEEKEFLNTFIDWITDALQHTSVIVVEGNL
;
A
#
# COMPACT_ATOMS: atom_id res chain seq x y z
N MET A 1 2.96 -1.32 18.96
CA MET A 1 3.22 -1.53 17.54
C MET A 1 4.52 -2.28 17.38
N VAL A 2 4.51 -3.36 16.62
CA VAL A 2 5.67 -4.22 16.42
C VAL A 2 6.13 -4.12 14.97
N TRP A 3 7.39 -3.74 14.78
CA TRP A 3 8.04 -3.76 13.49
C TRP A 3 8.74 -5.10 13.30
N LEU A 4 8.51 -5.74 12.16
CA LEU A 4 9.17 -6.98 11.81
C LEU A 4 10.36 -6.71 10.89
N ASN A 5 11.45 -7.43 11.11
CA ASN A 5 12.61 -7.38 10.24
C ASN A 5 12.37 -8.19 8.96
N LEU A 6 13.09 -7.85 7.91
CA LEU A 6 13.04 -8.59 6.65
C LEU A 6 13.36 -10.09 6.84
N THR A 7 14.22 -10.42 7.80
CA THR A 7 14.55 -11.82 8.13
C THR A 7 13.34 -12.62 8.59
N ASP A 8 12.31 -11.95 9.11
CA ASP A 8 11.10 -12.58 9.59
C ASP A 8 10.01 -12.63 8.51
N TYR A 9 10.31 -12.19 7.30
CA TYR A 9 9.35 -12.08 6.20
C TYR A 9 8.62 -13.40 5.92
N LYS A 10 9.29 -14.54 6.03
CA LYS A 10 8.68 -15.86 5.80
C LYS A 10 7.61 -16.22 6.83
N LYS A 11 7.65 -15.56 7.99
CA LYS A 11 6.67 -15.73 9.07
C LYS A 11 5.63 -14.63 9.05
N GLN A 12 5.66 -13.78 8.04
CA GLN A 12 4.79 -12.63 7.94
C GLN A 12 3.33 -13.06 7.80
N GLU A 13 2.50 -12.56 8.69
CA GLU A 13 1.05 -12.65 8.58
C GLU A 13 0.52 -11.40 7.90
N TYR A 14 -0.58 -11.53 7.18
CA TYR A 14 -1.21 -10.43 6.45
C TYR A 14 -2.63 -10.22 6.95
N MET A 15 -3.03 -8.95 7.02
CA MET A 15 -4.42 -8.57 7.20
C MET A 15 -5.10 -8.58 5.84
N GLU A 16 -5.97 -9.54 5.60
CA GLU A 16 -6.69 -9.62 4.33
C GLU A 16 -7.93 -8.72 4.37
N LEU A 17 -8.00 -7.80 3.42
CA LEU A 17 -9.18 -6.96 3.22
C LEU A 17 -9.90 -7.46 1.96
N ARG A 18 -11.11 -7.97 2.13
CA ARG A 18 -11.87 -8.63 1.07
C ARG A 18 -13.19 -7.94 0.77
N LEU A 19 -13.59 -8.01 -0.50
CA LEU A 19 -14.90 -7.55 -0.97
C LEU A 19 -15.59 -8.67 -1.76
N ASN A 20 -15.10 -9.01 -2.95
CA ASN A 20 -15.69 -10.01 -3.84
C ASN A 20 -14.70 -11.08 -4.30
N ALA A 21 -13.44 -10.99 -3.93
CA ALA A 21 -12.43 -11.92 -4.38
C ALA A 21 -12.75 -13.36 -3.95
N PRO A 22 -12.63 -14.34 -4.88
CA PRO A 22 -12.82 -15.76 -4.51
C PRO A 22 -11.76 -16.21 -3.52
N LEU A 23 -12.11 -17.17 -2.66
CA LEU A 23 -11.20 -17.68 -1.64
C LEU A 23 -9.92 -18.32 -2.20
N GLY A 24 -9.95 -18.78 -3.45
CA GLY A 24 -8.79 -19.39 -4.12
C GLY A 24 -7.92 -18.42 -4.90
N GLU A 25 -8.18 -17.11 -4.82
CA GLU A 25 -7.42 -16.12 -5.58
C GLU A 25 -5.98 -16.04 -5.08
N HIS A 26 -5.01 -16.05 -5.99
CA HIS A 26 -3.58 -16.00 -5.68
C HIS A 26 -2.92 -14.68 -6.09
N ILE A 27 -3.53 -13.92 -7.00
CA ILE A 27 -2.99 -12.64 -7.45
C ILE A 27 -3.40 -11.57 -6.46
N ARG A 28 -2.42 -10.86 -5.93
CA ARG A 28 -2.63 -9.94 -4.84
C ARG A 28 -1.67 -8.77 -4.86
N LEU A 29 -2.01 -7.74 -4.09
CA LEU A 29 -1.14 -6.62 -3.77
C LEU A 29 -1.01 -6.53 -2.25
N ASP A 30 0.23 -6.40 -1.79
CA ASP A 30 0.55 -6.25 -0.38
C ASP A 30 1.01 -4.82 -0.11
N PHE A 31 0.49 -4.23 0.96
CA PHE A 31 0.80 -2.87 1.38
C PHE A 31 1.69 -2.94 2.60
N ASN A 32 2.96 -2.60 2.43
CA ASN A 32 4.00 -2.78 3.44
C ASN A 32 4.51 -1.42 3.92
N PRO A 33 4.18 -1.00 5.14
CA PRO A 33 4.74 0.23 5.69
C PRO A 33 6.24 0.03 5.94
N LEU A 34 7.04 0.96 5.46
CA LEU A 34 8.48 0.89 5.59
C LEU A 34 8.93 1.63 6.85
N LYS A 35 9.69 0.96 7.70
CA LYS A 35 10.32 1.63 8.82
C LYS A 35 11.46 2.50 8.29
N VAL A 36 11.24 3.81 8.27
CA VAL A 36 12.28 4.78 7.95
C VAL A 36 13.00 5.12 9.24
N THR A 37 14.29 4.78 9.31
CA THR A 37 15.11 5.22 10.44
C THR A 37 15.47 6.69 10.27
N ASP A 38 15.59 7.41 11.40
CA ASP A 38 15.87 8.86 11.43
C ASP A 38 17.24 9.26 10.85
N THR A 39 18.01 8.32 10.38
CA THR A 39 19.22 8.62 9.62
C THR A 39 18.84 9.12 8.24
N SER A 40 18.54 10.39 8.21
CA SER A 40 17.90 11.15 7.17
C SER A 40 18.58 11.17 5.79
N ASN A 41 19.71 10.49 5.59
CA ASN A 41 20.49 10.57 4.38
C ASN A 41 20.61 9.24 3.61
N SER A 42 20.03 8.15 4.09
CA SER A 42 20.04 6.89 3.35
C SER A 42 18.70 6.68 2.68
N SER A 43 18.73 6.42 1.37
CA SER A 43 17.55 5.99 0.64
C SER A 43 17.01 4.70 1.29
N PRO A 44 15.69 4.56 1.43
CA PRO A 44 15.10 3.29 1.86
C PRO A 44 15.59 2.17 0.95
N SER A 45 15.95 1.04 1.54
CA SER A 45 16.43 -0.12 0.78
C SER A 45 15.83 -1.41 1.34
N TRP A 46 15.91 -2.50 0.57
CA TRP A 46 15.50 -3.82 1.04
C TRP A 46 16.13 -4.22 2.37
N LYS A 47 17.37 -3.78 2.63
CA LYS A 47 18.08 -4.07 3.88
C LYS A 47 17.42 -3.41 5.09
N ASN A 48 16.69 -2.33 4.86
CA ASN A 48 16.00 -1.56 5.89
C ASN A 48 14.48 -1.79 5.87
N TRP A 49 14.03 -2.81 5.14
CA TRP A 49 12.63 -3.16 5.07
C TRP A 49 12.15 -3.72 6.40
N HIS A 50 11.14 -3.10 6.94
CA HIS A 50 10.48 -3.57 8.14
C HIS A 50 8.99 -3.51 7.93
N CYS A 51 8.30 -4.56 8.29
CA CYS A 51 6.85 -4.59 8.26
C CYS A 51 6.28 -4.00 9.54
N TYR A 52 5.26 -3.17 9.38
CA TYR A 52 4.51 -2.60 10.49
C TYR A 52 3.24 -3.41 10.72
N ARG A 53 3.10 -3.98 11.90
CA ARG A 53 1.96 -4.87 12.20
C ARG A 53 1.91 -6.01 11.17
N LYS A 54 0.68 -6.35 10.77
CA LYS A 54 0.41 -7.20 9.62
C LYS A 54 0.25 -6.30 8.41
N PRO A 55 1.04 -6.48 7.35
CA PRO A 55 0.80 -5.77 6.11
C PRO A 55 -0.61 -6.04 5.60
N LEU A 56 -1.16 -5.07 4.91
CA LEU A 56 -2.48 -5.20 4.31
C LEU A 56 -2.38 -5.96 2.99
N ARG A 57 -3.25 -6.95 2.80
CA ARG A 57 -3.33 -7.72 1.54
C ARG A 57 -4.68 -7.51 0.89
N ILE A 58 -4.67 -7.14 -0.39
CA ILE A 58 -5.88 -7.01 -1.21
C ILE A 58 -5.69 -7.87 -2.45
N TYR A 59 -6.62 -8.79 -2.69
CA TYR A 59 -6.58 -9.64 -3.88
C TYR A 59 -7.00 -8.87 -5.12
N SER A 60 -6.47 -9.27 -6.27
CA SER A 60 -6.60 -8.53 -7.53
C SER A 60 -8.04 -8.14 -7.90
N PRO A 61 -9.05 -9.03 -7.80
CA PRO A 61 -10.41 -8.63 -8.12
C PRO A 61 -10.95 -7.50 -7.24
N ASP A 62 -10.54 -7.46 -5.98
CA ASP A 62 -10.95 -6.40 -5.05
C ASP A 62 -10.13 -5.12 -5.24
N PHE A 63 -8.91 -5.24 -5.76
CA PHE A 63 -8.10 -4.07 -6.08
C PHE A 63 -8.64 -3.28 -7.28
N ASP A 64 -9.47 -3.88 -8.10
CA ASP A 64 -10.04 -3.20 -9.27
C ASP A 64 -10.77 -1.90 -8.91
N ILE A 65 -11.39 -1.84 -7.74
CA ILE A 65 -12.06 -0.62 -7.26
C ILE A 65 -11.07 0.50 -6.91
N LEU A 66 -9.81 0.14 -6.63
CA LEU A 66 -8.76 1.06 -6.20
C LEU A 66 -7.81 1.47 -7.33
N VAL A 67 -7.66 0.63 -8.36
CA VAL A 67 -6.57 0.75 -9.33
C VAL A 67 -6.54 2.11 -10.03
N SER A 68 -7.68 2.70 -10.34
CA SER A 68 -7.74 3.99 -11.04
C SER A 68 -7.11 5.12 -10.22
N TYR A 69 -7.22 5.06 -8.89
CA TYR A 69 -6.63 6.07 -8.00
C TYR A 69 -5.11 5.99 -7.99
N PHE A 70 -4.56 4.79 -8.10
CA PHE A 70 -3.11 4.59 -8.22
C PHE A 70 -2.60 5.04 -9.59
N ILE A 71 -3.32 4.69 -10.66
CA ILE A 71 -2.97 5.12 -12.02
C ILE A 71 -2.95 6.65 -12.11
N LYS A 72 -3.94 7.33 -11.54
CA LYS A 72 -4.03 8.79 -11.56
C LYS A 72 -2.96 9.48 -10.72
N ALA A 73 -2.42 8.81 -9.71
CA ALA A 73 -1.38 9.39 -8.87
C ALA A 73 -0.04 9.51 -9.58
N TYR A 74 0.20 8.67 -10.58
CA TYR A 74 1.47 8.67 -11.32
C TYR A 74 1.46 9.72 -12.44
N PRO A 75 2.62 10.30 -12.80
CA PRO A 75 3.97 9.93 -12.35
C PRO A 75 4.26 10.40 -10.91
N ILE A 76 5.12 9.67 -10.23
CA ILE A 76 5.61 10.02 -8.89
C ILE A 76 7.12 9.85 -8.83
N ILE A 77 7.73 10.42 -7.78
CA ILE A 77 9.12 10.14 -7.43
C ILE A 77 9.13 8.91 -6.52
N ASP A 78 9.70 7.82 -6.99
CA ASP A 78 9.79 6.57 -6.26
C ASP A 78 10.77 6.70 -5.09
N ALA A 79 10.34 6.33 -3.89
CA ALA A 79 11.16 6.51 -2.69
C ALA A 79 12.38 5.59 -2.63
N SER A 80 12.41 4.51 -3.42
CA SER A 80 13.54 3.56 -3.37
C SER A 80 14.83 4.13 -3.94
N ASP A 81 14.74 4.98 -4.96
CA ASP A 81 15.90 5.51 -5.67
C ASP A 81 15.79 6.98 -6.05
N ASN A 82 14.69 7.65 -5.65
CA ASN A 82 14.38 9.05 -5.97
C ASN A 82 14.32 9.35 -7.48
N THR A 83 13.98 8.36 -8.29
CA THR A 83 13.73 8.54 -9.72
C THR A 83 12.24 8.61 -10.01
N GLU A 84 11.90 9.31 -11.10
CA GLU A 84 10.51 9.38 -11.56
C GLU A 84 10.06 8.05 -12.15
N ARG A 85 8.86 7.62 -11.76
CA ARG A 85 8.16 6.48 -12.35
C ARG A 85 6.92 6.98 -13.07
N ASP A 86 6.76 6.57 -14.32
CA ASP A 86 5.68 7.05 -15.16
C ASP A 86 4.34 6.41 -14.84
N SER A 87 4.35 5.18 -14.31
CA SER A 87 3.14 4.41 -14.08
C SER A 87 3.22 3.51 -12.86
N PHE A 88 2.05 3.25 -12.28
CA PHE A 88 1.90 2.23 -11.22
C PHE A 88 2.10 0.83 -11.81
N ASP A 89 2.90 0.00 -11.15
CA ASP A 89 3.25 -1.33 -11.62
C ASP A 89 2.64 -2.40 -10.71
N VAL A 90 1.71 -3.18 -11.23
CA VAL A 90 1.04 -4.26 -10.48
C VAL A 90 1.89 -5.52 -10.35
N CYS A 91 3.05 -5.57 -11.02
CA CYS A 91 3.94 -6.72 -11.02
C CYS A 91 5.11 -6.60 -10.04
N PHE A 92 5.45 -5.38 -9.65
CA PHE A 92 6.65 -5.08 -8.86
C PHE A 92 6.35 -4.19 -7.66
N ASP A 93 7.41 -3.66 -7.06
CA ASP A 93 7.31 -2.79 -5.90
C ASP A 93 7.07 -1.34 -6.34
N ASN A 94 6.11 -0.70 -5.68
CA ASN A 94 5.83 0.72 -5.86
C ASN A 94 6.07 1.42 -4.53
N TRP A 95 7.12 2.24 -4.45
CA TRP A 95 7.55 2.92 -3.23
C TRP A 95 6.93 4.30 -3.16
N ILE A 96 5.78 4.38 -2.52
CA ILE A 96 4.93 5.57 -2.52
C ILE A 96 5.14 6.37 -1.25
N LYS A 97 5.50 7.65 -1.41
CA LYS A 97 5.72 8.57 -0.29
C LYS A 97 4.40 9.05 0.30
N GLN A 98 4.46 9.51 1.54
CA GLN A 98 3.32 10.01 2.29
C GLN A 98 2.50 11.05 1.53
N ASP A 99 3.13 12.02 0.87
CA ASP A 99 2.42 13.07 0.14
C ASP A 99 1.57 12.51 -1.00
N ASP A 100 2.07 11.51 -1.70
CA ASP A 100 1.33 10.85 -2.78
C ASP A 100 0.19 10.01 -2.22
N TRP A 101 0.41 9.34 -1.09
CA TRP A 101 -0.64 8.60 -0.40
C TRP A 101 -1.80 9.50 0.04
N ILE A 102 -1.48 10.68 0.57
CA ILE A 102 -2.49 11.66 0.99
C ILE A 102 -3.38 12.02 -0.19
N LYS A 103 -2.79 12.23 -1.36
CA LYS A 103 -3.56 12.53 -2.60
C LYS A 103 -4.44 11.36 -3.01
N ILE A 104 -3.90 10.14 -2.99
CA ILE A 104 -4.66 8.92 -3.31
C ILE A 104 -5.87 8.79 -2.38
N ILE A 105 -5.65 8.91 -1.08
CA ILE A 105 -6.72 8.81 -0.08
C ILE A 105 -7.77 9.90 -0.27
N HIS A 106 -7.34 11.14 -0.49
CA HIS A 106 -8.26 12.25 -0.72
C HIS A 106 -9.17 11.99 -1.92
N ASN A 107 -8.61 11.51 -3.02
CA ASN A 107 -9.39 11.23 -4.24
C ASN A 107 -10.41 10.10 -4.02
N ILE A 108 -10.07 9.09 -3.23
CA ILE A 108 -11.02 8.03 -2.85
C ILE A 108 -12.15 8.63 -1.99
N GLU A 109 -11.82 9.44 -1.00
CA GLU A 109 -12.79 10.06 -0.11
C GLU A 109 -13.82 10.92 -0.86
N VAL A 110 -13.35 11.68 -1.84
CA VAL A 110 -14.23 12.51 -2.68
C VAL A 110 -15.26 11.67 -3.42
N ASP A 111 -14.90 10.46 -3.83
CA ASP A 111 -15.77 9.59 -4.63
C ASP A 111 -16.63 8.64 -3.78
N LEU A 112 -16.46 8.60 -2.46
CA LEU A 112 -17.13 7.62 -1.60
C LEU A 112 -18.65 7.60 -1.77
N ILE A 113 -19.25 8.77 -2.00
CA ILE A 113 -20.70 8.90 -2.18
C ILE A 113 -21.24 8.07 -3.35
N ASN A 114 -20.38 7.75 -4.33
CA ASN A 114 -20.77 7.04 -5.55
C ASN A 114 -20.72 5.51 -5.40
N PHE A 115 -20.27 5.00 -4.26
CA PHE A 115 -20.08 3.58 -4.04
C PHE A 115 -21.24 2.97 -3.26
N SER A 116 -21.43 1.64 -3.42
CA SER A 116 -22.39 0.88 -2.63
C SER A 116 -21.99 0.84 -1.16
N LYS A 117 -22.90 0.39 -0.30
CA LYS A 117 -22.64 0.25 1.14
C LYS A 117 -21.42 -0.66 1.40
N GLU A 118 -21.38 -1.81 0.75
CA GLU A 118 -20.30 -2.78 0.92
C GLU A 118 -18.98 -2.23 0.40
N GLU A 119 -18.99 -1.55 -0.72
CA GLU A 119 -17.82 -0.89 -1.29
C GLU A 119 -17.32 0.22 -0.38
N LYS A 120 -18.23 1.02 0.19
CA LYS A 120 -17.85 2.05 1.17
C LYS A 120 -17.17 1.46 2.40
N GLU A 121 -17.69 0.37 2.93
CA GLU A 121 -17.10 -0.30 4.08
C GLU A 121 -15.68 -0.78 3.76
N PHE A 122 -15.49 -1.39 2.60
CA PHE A 122 -14.18 -1.81 2.10
C PHE A 122 -13.23 -0.62 1.97
N LEU A 123 -13.66 0.43 1.30
CA LEU A 123 -12.84 1.63 1.08
C LEU A 123 -12.52 2.35 2.38
N ASN A 124 -13.46 2.46 3.30
CA ASN A 124 -13.21 3.09 4.60
C ASN A 124 -12.21 2.29 5.42
N THR A 125 -12.28 0.97 5.40
CA THR A 125 -11.30 0.12 6.07
C THR A 125 -9.91 0.32 5.47
N PHE A 126 -9.81 0.39 4.15
CA PHE A 126 -8.56 0.68 3.45
C PHE A 126 -8.00 2.05 3.85
N ILE A 127 -8.83 3.09 3.79
CA ILE A 127 -8.45 4.46 4.17
C ILE A 127 -7.94 4.51 5.61
N ASP A 128 -8.65 3.90 6.53
CA ASP A 128 -8.29 3.88 7.95
C ASP A 128 -6.95 3.18 8.18
N TRP A 129 -6.73 2.05 7.50
CA TRP A 129 -5.47 1.31 7.61
C TRP A 129 -4.29 2.13 7.10
N ILE A 130 -4.43 2.74 5.92
CA ILE A 130 -3.37 3.59 5.32
C ILE A 130 -3.11 4.81 6.20
N THR A 131 -4.16 5.48 6.65
CA THR A 131 -4.05 6.69 7.48
C THR A 131 -3.33 6.38 8.80
N ASP A 132 -3.69 5.28 9.44
CA ASP A 132 -3.02 4.83 10.67
C ASP A 132 -1.53 4.52 10.41
N ALA A 133 -1.25 3.78 9.34
CA ALA A 133 0.13 3.45 8.98
C ALA A 133 0.98 4.70 8.72
N LEU A 134 0.44 5.70 8.05
CA LEU A 134 1.14 6.95 7.75
C LEU A 134 1.49 7.79 8.99
N GLN A 135 0.88 7.52 10.14
CA GLN A 135 1.29 8.14 11.40
C GLN A 135 2.64 7.61 11.89
N HIS A 136 3.11 6.51 11.35
CA HIS A 136 4.31 5.80 11.81
C HIS A 136 5.35 5.60 10.72
N THR A 137 5.03 5.89 9.48
CA THR A 137 5.95 5.76 8.35
C THR A 137 5.70 6.87 7.34
N SER A 138 6.74 7.19 6.59
CA SER A 138 6.65 8.13 5.46
C SER A 138 6.56 7.44 4.11
N VAL A 139 6.66 6.12 4.07
CA VAL A 139 6.62 5.33 2.84
C VAL A 139 5.84 4.04 3.06
N ILE A 140 4.86 3.77 2.21
CA ILE A 140 4.20 2.47 2.15
C ILE A 140 4.47 1.89 0.77
N VAL A 141 5.05 0.70 0.74
CA VAL A 141 5.40 0.00 -0.50
C VAL A 141 4.26 -0.91 -0.90
N VAL A 142 3.78 -0.75 -2.14
CA VAL A 142 2.77 -1.63 -2.72
C VAL A 142 3.48 -2.65 -3.60
N GLU A 143 3.43 -3.91 -3.19
CA GLU A 143 4.07 -5.02 -3.89
C GLU A 143 3.01 -5.91 -4.52
N GLY A 144 3.09 -6.06 -5.85
CA GLY A 144 2.21 -6.95 -6.60
C GLY A 144 2.92 -8.24 -7.03
N ASN A 145 2.14 -9.30 -7.22
CA ASN A 145 2.64 -10.59 -7.69
C ASN A 145 2.02 -11.04 -9.01
N LEU A 146 1.48 -10.10 -9.76
CA LEU A 146 0.87 -10.40 -11.05
C LEU A 146 1.88 -10.94 -12.07
#